data_c425afbe4ff2c3438d361840bde55970
#
_entry.id   c425afbe4ff2c3438d361840bde55970
#
_cell.length_a   1.000
_cell.length_b   1.000
_cell.length_c   1.000
_cell.angle_alpha   90.00
_cell.angle_beta   90.00
_cell.angle_gamma   90.00
#
_symmetry.space_group_name_H-M   'P 1'
#
loop_
_entity.id
_entity.type
_entity.pdbx_description
1 polymer ?
#
loop_
_entity_poly.entity_id
_entity_poly.type
_entity_poly.pdbx_seq_one_letter_code
_entity_poly.pdbx_strand_id
1 'polypeptide(L)'
;RREYAERMEKMIEKSTQDKQREVFLTKDVPEEEDDRNEFKESFKADTIYHKLLESGNKKAAEARKHDCESKEHVVKKEVSIAVTAFANCGGGKLFIGISDDPVEVVGLESDLSAFKNFDEYIRGISDSIKSFTKNQYFAQSIKFQHGEDRKFLVLHVPPSEREPIFLHDKDKEEFYTRGHGESCLCQHTDMHRWITERFPDWKS
;
A
#
# COMPACT_ATOMS: atom_id res chain seq x y z
N ARG A 1 36.81 7.13 -31.37
CA ARG A 1 36.58 7.99 -30.17
C ARG A 1 35.19 8.62 -30.21
N ARG A 2 34.71 9.14 -31.36
CA ARG A 2 33.38 9.78 -31.48
C ARG A 2 32.24 8.78 -31.28
N GLU A 3 32.34 7.61 -31.89
CA GLU A 3 31.37 6.51 -31.80
C GLU A 3 31.22 5.96 -30.34
N TYR A 4 32.35 5.90 -29.62
CA TYR A 4 32.35 5.52 -28.20
C TYR A 4 31.65 6.57 -27.31
N ALA A 5 31.89 7.87 -27.55
CA ALA A 5 31.22 8.96 -26.81
C ALA A 5 29.71 8.93 -27.04
N GLU A 6 29.24 8.78 -28.29
CA GLU A 6 27.80 8.70 -28.62
C GLU A 6 27.13 7.47 -27.99
N ARG A 7 27.85 6.37 -27.89
CA ARG A 7 27.35 5.16 -27.22
C ARG A 7 27.23 5.33 -25.69
N MET A 8 28.20 6.01 -25.09
CA MET A 8 28.18 6.34 -23.66
C MET A 8 27.08 7.35 -23.33
N GLU A 9 26.88 8.37 -24.16
CA GLU A 9 25.77 9.33 -23.99
C GLU A 9 24.41 8.62 -24.05
N LYS A 10 24.17 7.75 -25.02
CA LYS A 10 22.94 6.96 -25.12
C LYS A 10 22.75 6.01 -23.93
N MET A 11 23.83 5.44 -23.39
CA MET A 11 23.74 4.60 -22.18
C MET A 11 23.41 5.42 -20.94
N ILE A 12 23.97 6.62 -20.81
CA ILE A 12 23.68 7.54 -19.71
C ILE A 12 22.24 8.05 -19.82
N GLU A 13 21.78 8.47 -21.01
CA GLU A 13 20.39 8.89 -21.25
C GLU A 13 19.41 7.76 -20.93
N LYS A 14 19.69 6.52 -21.39
CA LYS A 14 18.87 5.35 -21.08
C LYS A 14 18.85 5.06 -19.58
N SER A 15 20.00 5.09 -18.91
CA SER A 15 20.09 4.90 -17.47
C SER A 15 19.35 6.00 -16.68
N THR A 16 19.38 7.25 -17.17
CA THR A 16 18.66 8.37 -16.57
C THR A 16 17.15 8.25 -16.79
N GLN A 17 16.72 7.83 -18.00
CA GLN A 17 15.31 7.56 -18.30
C GLN A 17 14.76 6.35 -17.53
N ASP A 18 15.58 5.28 -17.36
CA ASP A 18 15.18 4.11 -16.56
C ASP A 18 15.07 4.48 -15.06
N LYS A 19 15.97 5.33 -14.54
CA LYS A 19 15.85 5.87 -13.17
C LYS A 19 14.64 6.79 -12.99
N GLN A 20 14.31 7.60 -14.01
CA GLN A 20 13.10 8.45 -13.98
C GLN A 20 11.81 7.62 -14.05
N ARG A 21 11.83 6.43 -14.67
CA ARG A 21 10.69 5.49 -14.68
C ARG A 21 10.48 4.76 -13.35
N GLU A 22 11.47 4.79 -12.46
CA GLU A 22 11.36 4.20 -11.11
C GLU A 22 10.70 5.14 -10.10
N VAL A 23 10.54 6.43 -10.43
CA VAL A 23 9.94 7.44 -9.54
C VAL A 23 8.52 7.77 -10.01
N PHE A 24 7.55 7.67 -9.09
CA PHE A 24 6.17 8.12 -9.35
C PHE A 24 6.09 9.63 -9.10
N LEU A 25 5.62 10.40 -10.09
CA LEU A 25 5.57 11.86 -9.97
C LEU A 25 4.31 12.28 -9.20
N THR A 26 4.43 13.31 -8.37
CA THR A 26 3.31 13.85 -7.59
C THR A 26 2.15 14.31 -8.49
N LYS A 27 2.44 14.89 -9.65
CA LYS A 27 1.43 15.29 -10.63
C LYS A 27 0.62 14.15 -11.26
N ASP A 28 1.10 12.90 -11.12
CA ASP A 28 0.45 11.71 -11.67
C ASP A 28 -0.35 10.95 -10.60
N VAL A 29 -0.41 11.51 -9.36
CA VAL A 29 -1.30 11.01 -8.30
C VAL A 29 -2.73 11.30 -8.71
N PRO A 30 -3.66 10.33 -8.62
CA PRO A 30 -5.08 10.57 -8.91
C PRO A 30 -5.67 11.67 -8.03
N GLU A 31 -6.69 12.36 -8.52
CA GLU A 31 -7.39 13.43 -7.79
C GLU A 31 -8.34 12.88 -6.72
N GLU A 32 -8.72 11.59 -6.81
CA GLU A 32 -9.63 10.91 -5.90
C GLU A 32 -9.35 9.41 -5.85
N GLU A 33 -9.84 8.75 -4.80
CA GLU A 33 -9.88 7.29 -4.72
C GLU A 33 -10.90 6.72 -5.71
N ASP A 34 -10.57 5.55 -6.26
CA ASP A 34 -11.45 4.82 -7.18
C ASP A 34 -11.27 3.30 -7.04
N ASP A 35 -11.84 2.52 -7.94
CA ASP A 35 -11.73 1.06 -7.92
C ASP A 35 -10.28 0.56 -8.14
N ARG A 36 -9.36 1.43 -8.56
CA ARG A 36 -7.97 1.11 -8.89
C ARG A 36 -6.94 1.84 -8.06
N ASN A 37 -7.35 2.85 -7.33
CA ASN A 37 -6.47 3.71 -6.54
C ASN A 37 -7.03 3.89 -5.14
N GLU A 38 -6.19 3.78 -4.12
CA GLU A 38 -6.52 4.04 -2.72
C GLU A 38 -5.39 4.78 -2.03
N PHE A 39 -5.72 5.68 -1.11
CA PHE A 39 -4.78 6.49 -0.36
C PHE A 39 -4.76 6.09 1.11
N LYS A 40 -3.58 6.13 1.70
CA LYS A 40 -3.38 5.98 3.15
C LYS A 40 -2.33 6.98 3.61
N GLU A 41 -2.64 7.71 4.66
CA GLU A 41 -1.68 8.66 5.23
C GLU A 41 -0.43 7.97 5.79
N SER A 42 -0.58 6.73 6.27
CA SER A 42 0.49 6.00 6.96
C SER A 42 0.28 4.48 6.87
N PHE A 43 1.37 3.75 7.04
CA PHE A 43 1.37 2.30 7.24
C PHE A 43 1.51 1.89 8.71
N LYS A 44 2.16 2.72 9.52
CA LYS A 44 2.49 2.37 10.91
C LYS A 44 2.09 3.45 11.91
N ALA A 45 2.30 4.70 11.56
CA ALA A 45 2.14 5.80 12.48
C ALA A 45 0.66 6.15 12.71
N ASP A 46 0.29 6.41 13.96
CA ASP A 46 -0.95 7.10 14.26
C ASP A 46 -0.80 8.60 13.89
N THR A 47 -1.17 8.94 12.65
CA THR A 47 -1.04 10.31 12.12
C THR A 47 -1.78 11.32 12.98
N ILE A 48 -2.91 10.93 13.59
CA ILE A 48 -3.66 11.80 14.51
C ILE A 48 -2.84 12.09 15.77
N TYR A 49 -2.11 11.09 16.30
CA TYR A 49 -1.20 11.29 17.44
C TYR A 49 -0.11 12.32 17.10
N HIS A 50 0.51 12.20 15.94
CA HIS A 50 1.53 13.15 15.48
C HIS A 50 0.96 14.56 15.27
N LYS A 51 -0.19 14.68 14.60
CA LYS A 51 -0.92 15.96 14.43
C LYS A 51 -1.27 16.63 15.77
N LEU A 52 -1.63 15.84 16.80
CA LEU A 52 -1.89 16.35 18.16
C LEU A 52 -0.62 16.86 18.85
N LEU A 53 0.53 16.19 18.65
CA LEU A 53 1.82 16.66 19.18
C LEU A 53 2.24 17.98 18.53
N GLU A 54 2.15 18.08 17.22
CA GLU A 54 2.50 19.26 16.44
C GLU A 54 1.62 20.47 16.80
N SER A 55 0.32 20.25 17.03
CA SER A 55 -0.61 21.29 17.48
C SER A 55 -0.43 21.70 18.96
N GLY A 56 0.51 21.07 19.68
CA GLY A 56 0.77 21.35 21.09
C GLY A 56 -0.27 20.76 22.06
N ASN A 57 -1.23 19.97 21.58
CA ASN A 57 -2.27 19.35 22.42
C ASN A 57 -1.73 18.08 23.12
N LYS A 58 -0.74 18.27 23.99
CA LYS A 58 -0.05 17.19 24.69
C LYS A 58 -0.98 16.27 25.48
N LYS A 59 -2.04 16.82 26.09
CA LYS A 59 -2.99 16.03 26.88
C LYS A 59 -3.77 15.03 26.02
N ALA A 60 -4.23 15.45 24.85
CA ALA A 60 -4.92 14.57 23.93
C ALA A 60 -3.96 13.55 23.29
N ALA A 61 -2.72 13.95 23.00
CA ALA A 61 -1.68 13.04 22.51
C ALA A 61 -1.32 11.97 23.56
N GLU A 62 -1.18 12.33 24.83
CA GLU A 62 -0.88 11.40 25.93
C GLU A 62 -2.01 10.38 26.14
N ALA A 63 -3.28 10.83 26.11
CA ALA A 63 -4.44 9.96 26.18
C ALA A 63 -4.48 8.96 25.00
N ARG A 64 -4.02 9.38 23.82
CA ARG A 64 -3.98 8.55 22.62
C ARG A 64 -2.80 7.56 22.60
N LYS A 65 -1.70 7.87 23.30
CA LYS A 65 -0.49 7.05 23.38
C LYS A 65 -0.75 5.65 23.96
N HIS A 66 -1.66 5.53 24.92
CA HIS A 66 -2.03 4.23 25.51
C HIS A 66 -2.64 3.23 24.50
N ASP A 67 -3.11 3.73 23.36
CA ASP A 67 -3.74 2.93 22.30
C ASP A 67 -2.81 2.65 21.10
N CYS A 68 -1.55 3.11 21.12
CA CYS A 68 -0.70 3.13 19.92
C CYS A 68 -0.42 1.72 19.34
N GLU A 69 -0.22 0.69 20.18
CA GLU A 69 0.02 -0.67 19.69
C GLU A 69 -1.20 -1.28 19.01
N SER A 70 -2.41 -1.03 19.56
CA SER A 70 -3.65 -1.48 18.93
C SER A 70 -3.90 -0.75 17.63
N LYS A 71 -3.51 0.52 17.52
CA LYS A 71 -3.67 1.34 16.32
C LYS A 71 -2.67 1.00 15.22
N GLU A 72 -1.42 0.67 15.57
CA GLU A 72 -0.45 0.16 14.60
C GLU A 72 -1.00 -1.11 13.91
N HIS A 73 -1.59 -2.02 14.68
CA HIS A 73 -2.22 -3.22 14.13
C HIS A 73 -3.39 -2.85 13.19
N VAL A 74 -4.24 -1.89 13.58
CA VAL A 74 -5.36 -1.43 12.75
C VAL A 74 -4.89 -0.85 11.43
N VAL A 75 -3.92 0.07 11.46
CA VAL A 75 -3.38 0.70 10.24
C VAL A 75 -2.76 -0.33 9.30
N LYS A 76 -1.97 -1.26 9.83
CA LYS A 76 -1.40 -2.37 9.05
C LYS A 76 -2.47 -3.29 8.46
N LYS A 77 -3.53 -3.55 9.22
CA LYS A 77 -4.68 -4.31 8.74
C LYS A 77 -5.40 -3.59 7.60
N GLU A 78 -5.63 -2.28 7.70
CA GLU A 78 -6.28 -1.48 6.65
C GLU A 78 -5.50 -1.50 5.34
N VAL A 79 -4.17 -1.35 5.40
CA VAL A 79 -3.29 -1.51 4.23
C VAL A 79 -3.44 -2.91 3.63
N SER A 80 -3.49 -3.94 4.46
CA SER A 80 -3.63 -5.33 3.99
C SER A 80 -5.02 -5.63 3.44
N ILE A 81 -6.08 -4.97 3.97
CA ILE A 81 -7.43 -5.02 3.40
C ILE A 81 -7.45 -4.45 1.98
N ALA A 82 -6.90 -3.25 1.78
CA ALA A 82 -6.83 -2.64 0.45
C ALA A 82 -6.07 -3.53 -0.55
N VAL A 83 -4.94 -4.07 -0.14
CA VAL A 83 -4.11 -4.97 -0.95
C VAL A 83 -4.86 -6.25 -1.32
N THR A 84 -5.56 -6.90 -0.38
CA THR A 84 -6.38 -8.09 -0.67
C THR A 84 -7.55 -7.77 -1.58
N ALA A 85 -8.24 -6.66 -1.36
CA ALA A 85 -9.36 -6.24 -2.19
C ALA A 85 -8.93 -5.99 -3.65
N PHE A 86 -7.79 -5.32 -3.86
CA PHE A 86 -7.21 -5.14 -5.19
C PHE A 86 -6.87 -6.48 -5.85
N ALA A 87 -6.22 -7.38 -5.13
CA ALA A 87 -5.84 -8.69 -5.66
C ALA A 87 -7.05 -9.51 -6.12
N ASN A 88 -8.11 -9.51 -5.35
CA ASN A 88 -9.34 -10.24 -5.64
C ASN A 88 -10.15 -9.63 -6.79
N CYS A 89 -9.89 -8.39 -7.18
CA CYS A 89 -10.56 -7.72 -8.28
C CYS A 89 -9.68 -7.67 -9.54
N GLY A 90 -9.18 -6.57 -9.89
CA GLY A 90 -8.40 -6.42 -11.13
C GLY A 90 -7.02 -5.82 -10.88
N GLY A 91 -6.53 -5.90 -9.64
CA GLY A 91 -5.34 -5.19 -9.20
C GLY A 91 -5.60 -3.71 -8.97
N GLY A 92 -4.57 -2.98 -8.54
CA GLY A 92 -4.67 -1.55 -8.27
C GLY A 92 -3.39 -0.96 -7.73
N LYS A 93 -3.47 0.29 -7.29
CA LYS A 93 -2.38 1.04 -6.68
C LYS A 93 -2.81 1.53 -5.29
N LEU A 94 -2.01 1.24 -4.30
CA LEU A 94 -2.15 1.80 -2.97
C LEU A 94 -1.03 2.83 -2.75
N PHE A 95 -1.41 4.04 -2.43
CA PHE A 95 -0.50 5.14 -2.12
C PHE A 95 -0.40 5.31 -0.62
N ILE A 96 0.80 5.30 -0.07
CA ILE A 96 1.06 5.54 1.36
C ILE A 96 1.83 6.85 1.51
N GLY A 97 1.41 7.71 2.41
CA GLY A 97 1.92 9.07 2.59
C GLY A 97 1.08 10.12 1.86
N ILE A 98 -0.16 9.75 1.50
CA ILE A 98 -1.13 10.64 0.85
C ILE A 98 -2.42 10.61 1.65
N SER A 99 -3.01 11.78 1.94
CA SER A 99 -4.35 11.93 2.52
C SER A 99 -5.41 11.83 1.43
N ASP A 100 -6.62 11.46 1.83
CA ASP A 100 -7.76 11.29 0.92
C ASP A 100 -8.56 12.60 0.77
N ASP A 101 -8.82 13.32 1.86
CA ASP A 101 -9.60 14.56 1.82
C ASP A 101 -8.95 15.68 2.67
N PRO A 102 -8.37 16.70 2.04
CA PRO A 102 -8.05 16.80 0.61
C PRO A 102 -6.94 15.83 0.18
N VAL A 103 -6.87 15.51 -1.11
CA VAL A 103 -5.77 14.70 -1.65
C VAL A 103 -4.48 15.50 -1.61
N GLU A 104 -3.61 15.17 -0.67
CA GLU A 104 -2.34 15.87 -0.44
C GLU A 104 -1.24 14.87 -0.06
N VAL A 105 -0.01 15.17 -0.46
CA VAL A 105 1.16 14.43 0.01
C VAL A 105 1.48 14.87 1.43
N VAL A 106 1.16 14.00 2.40
CA VAL A 106 1.42 14.25 3.83
C VAL A 106 2.80 13.78 4.27
N GLY A 107 3.46 12.96 3.45
CA GLY A 107 4.82 12.48 3.71
C GLY A 107 4.87 11.16 4.48
N LEU A 108 6.09 10.60 4.55
CA LEU A 108 6.39 9.34 5.23
C LEU A 108 7.25 9.51 6.50
N GLU A 109 7.52 10.74 6.92
CA GLU A 109 8.46 11.05 8.00
C GLU A 109 8.06 10.37 9.30
N SER A 110 6.76 10.36 9.63
CA SER A 110 6.24 9.71 10.83
C SER A 110 6.47 8.20 10.81
N ASP A 111 6.22 7.56 9.68
CA ASP A 111 6.48 6.13 9.49
C ASP A 111 7.97 5.82 9.52
N LEU A 112 8.76 6.56 8.77
CA LEU A 112 10.20 6.35 8.63
C LEU A 112 10.96 6.53 9.94
N SER A 113 10.45 7.34 10.88
CA SER A 113 11.03 7.50 12.21
C SER A 113 11.14 6.18 13.00
N ALA A 114 10.32 5.18 12.64
CA ALA A 114 10.30 3.86 13.28
C ALA A 114 11.19 2.81 12.57
N PHE A 115 11.85 3.18 11.48
CA PHE A 115 12.71 2.29 10.69
C PHE A 115 14.10 2.90 10.50
N LYS A 116 15.12 2.06 10.34
CA LYS A 116 16.50 2.55 10.14
C LYS A 116 16.71 3.22 8.78
N ASN A 117 15.95 2.78 7.78
CA ASN A 117 16.03 3.27 6.42
C ASN A 117 14.78 2.89 5.61
N PHE A 118 14.68 3.42 4.39
CA PHE A 118 13.56 3.20 3.49
C PHE A 118 13.39 1.74 3.05
N ASP A 119 14.48 0.99 2.90
CA ASP A 119 14.41 -0.42 2.51
C ASP A 119 13.84 -1.29 3.66
N GLU A 120 14.16 -0.95 4.90
CA GLU A 120 13.57 -1.61 6.09
C GLU A 120 12.07 -1.30 6.20
N TYR A 121 11.66 -0.08 5.87
CA TYR A 121 10.27 0.31 5.79
C TYR A 121 9.49 -0.52 4.75
N ILE A 122 9.98 -0.61 3.50
CA ILE A 122 9.38 -1.45 2.45
C ILE A 122 9.29 -2.91 2.89
N ARG A 123 10.35 -3.43 3.51
CA ARG A 123 10.36 -4.80 4.04
C ARG A 123 9.29 -4.98 5.11
N GLY A 124 9.15 -4.02 6.04
CA GLY A 124 8.11 -4.05 7.07
C GLY A 124 6.69 -4.10 6.50
N ILE A 125 6.42 -3.37 5.41
CA ILE A 125 5.14 -3.45 4.69
C ILE A 125 4.95 -4.84 4.07
N SER A 126 5.95 -5.34 3.36
CA SER A 126 5.88 -6.67 2.73
C SER A 126 5.66 -7.78 3.74
N ASP A 127 6.37 -7.75 4.88
CA ASP A 127 6.23 -8.72 5.96
C ASP A 127 4.83 -8.65 6.61
N SER A 128 4.28 -7.45 6.76
CA SER A 128 2.93 -7.25 7.26
C SER A 128 1.88 -7.86 6.32
N ILE A 129 1.96 -7.55 5.02
CA ILE A 129 1.06 -8.12 4.01
C ILE A 129 1.16 -9.65 4.01
N LYS A 130 2.38 -10.20 4.03
CA LYS A 130 2.60 -11.65 4.14
C LYS A 130 1.97 -12.24 5.39
N SER A 131 2.06 -11.57 6.53
CA SER A 131 1.48 -12.02 7.80
C SER A 131 -0.03 -12.06 7.74
N PHE A 132 -0.66 -11.03 7.19
CA PHE A 132 -2.12 -10.97 7.07
C PHE A 132 -2.69 -11.84 5.96
N THR A 133 -1.98 -12.02 4.85
CA THR A 133 -2.47 -12.86 3.73
C THR A 133 -2.07 -14.32 3.87
N LYS A 134 -1.10 -14.63 4.72
CA LYS A 134 -0.45 -15.96 4.82
C LYS A 134 0.04 -16.49 3.45
N ASN A 135 0.16 -15.60 2.47
CA ASN A 135 0.58 -15.92 1.11
C ASN A 135 1.87 -15.19 0.74
N GLN A 136 2.98 -15.90 0.84
CA GLN A 136 4.30 -15.34 0.53
C GLN A 136 4.47 -14.99 -0.94
N TYR A 137 3.95 -15.82 -1.84
CA TYR A 137 4.10 -15.59 -3.29
C TYR A 137 3.34 -14.35 -3.72
N PHE A 138 2.14 -14.18 -3.22
CA PHE A 138 1.35 -12.97 -3.46
C PHE A 138 2.08 -11.72 -2.92
N ALA A 139 2.53 -11.74 -1.67
CA ALA A 139 3.26 -10.61 -1.09
C ALA A 139 4.51 -10.22 -1.91
N GLN A 140 5.23 -11.21 -2.47
CA GLN A 140 6.39 -10.99 -3.34
C GLN A 140 6.03 -10.48 -4.75
N SER A 141 4.79 -10.65 -5.19
CA SER A 141 4.34 -10.16 -6.51
C SER A 141 4.06 -8.65 -6.53
N ILE A 142 3.89 -8.03 -5.36
CA ILE A 142 3.63 -6.60 -5.22
C ILE A 142 4.91 -5.83 -5.52
N LYS A 143 4.80 -4.84 -6.41
CA LYS A 143 5.91 -3.96 -6.76
C LYS A 143 5.81 -2.67 -5.98
N PHE A 144 6.93 -2.24 -5.43
CA PHE A 144 7.05 -0.99 -4.68
C PHE A 144 7.73 0.06 -5.55
N GLN A 145 7.13 1.24 -5.62
CA GLN A 145 7.66 2.38 -6.36
C GLN A 145 7.63 3.60 -5.43
N HIS A 146 8.76 4.24 -5.22
CA HIS A 146 8.78 5.46 -4.43
C HIS A 146 8.26 6.65 -5.23
N GLY A 147 7.54 7.53 -4.55
CA GLY A 147 7.14 8.82 -5.07
C GLY A 147 8.31 9.79 -5.14
N GLU A 148 8.04 10.96 -5.69
CA GLU A 148 8.98 12.06 -5.82
C GLU A 148 9.57 12.41 -4.45
N ASP A 149 10.89 12.58 -4.38
CA ASP A 149 11.66 12.83 -3.15
C ASP A 149 11.45 11.81 -2.02
N ARG A 150 10.90 10.63 -2.32
CA ARG A 150 10.50 9.59 -1.34
C ARG A 150 9.46 10.08 -0.32
N LYS A 151 8.65 11.06 -0.69
CA LYS A 151 7.59 11.58 0.17
C LYS A 151 6.40 10.66 0.30
N PHE A 152 6.19 9.77 -0.67
CA PHE A 152 5.15 8.75 -0.62
C PHE A 152 5.64 7.46 -1.28
N LEU A 153 4.91 6.38 -1.05
CA LEU A 153 5.18 5.06 -1.60
C LEU A 153 3.96 4.56 -2.35
N VAL A 154 4.17 3.96 -3.53
CA VAL A 154 3.12 3.34 -4.33
C VAL A 154 3.33 1.82 -4.34
N LEU A 155 2.32 1.09 -3.93
CA LEU A 155 2.25 -0.36 -4.04
C LEU A 155 1.43 -0.69 -5.30
N HIS A 156 2.07 -1.30 -6.29
CA HIS A 156 1.38 -1.86 -7.46
C HIS A 156 0.95 -3.29 -7.13
N VAL A 157 -0.32 -3.46 -6.87
CA VAL A 157 -0.91 -4.75 -6.50
C VAL A 157 -1.42 -5.44 -7.76
N PRO A 158 -0.84 -6.58 -8.17
CA PRO A 158 -1.37 -7.33 -9.31
C PRO A 158 -2.68 -8.03 -8.94
N PRO A 159 -3.55 -8.31 -9.91
CA PRO A 159 -4.67 -9.20 -9.68
C PRO A 159 -4.19 -10.62 -9.34
N SER A 160 -4.87 -11.29 -8.44
CA SER A 160 -4.69 -12.73 -8.27
C SER A 160 -5.41 -13.45 -9.42
N GLU A 161 -4.69 -14.35 -10.09
CA GLU A 161 -5.23 -15.05 -11.27
C GLU A 161 -5.71 -16.47 -10.96
N ARG A 162 -5.17 -17.09 -9.91
CA ARG A 162 -5.36 -18.53 -9.65
C ARG A 162 -6.16 -18.84 -8.42
N GLU A 163 -6.06 -18.02 -7.40
CA GLU A 163 -6.66 -18.28 -6.09
C GLU A 163 -7.15 -16.99 -5.43
N PRO A 164 -8.22 -17.04 -4.63
CA PRO A 164 -8.64 -15.91 -3.83
C PRO A 164 -7.59 -15.60 -2.75
N ILE A 165 -7.41 -14.32 -2.47
CA ILE A 165 -6.53 -13.87 -1.38
C ILE A 165 -7.41 -13.50 -0.18
N PHE A 166 -7.25 -14.24 0.91
CA PHE A 166 -7.92 -13.98 2.17
C PHE A 166 -7.07 -13.14 3.10
N LEU A 167 -7.72 -12.33 3.91
CA LEU A 167 -7.10 -11.63 5.03
C LEU A 167 -7.29 -12.47 6.29
N HIS A 168 -6.20 -12.77 6.98
CA HIS A 168 -6.20 -13.50 8.24
C HIS A 168 -5.85 -12.55 9.38
N ASP A 169 -6.78 -12.36 10.30
CA ASP A 169 -6.58 -11.55 11.51
C ASP A 169 -7.01 -12.35 12.73
N LYS A 170 -6.04 -12.78 13.54
CA LYS A 170 -6.23 -13.71 14.66
C LYS A 170 -6.88 -15.01 14.17
N ASP A 171 -8.10 -15.32 14.64
CA ASP A 171 -8.86 -16.52 14.29
C ASP A 171 -9.91 -16.25 13.17
N LYS A 172 -9.86 -15.10 12.54
CA LYS A 172 -10.78 -14.73 11.46
C LYS A 172 -10.10 -14.78 10.11
N GLU A 173 -10.85 -15.28 9.15
CA GLU A 173 -10.54 -15.26 7.74
C GLU A 173 -11.60 -14.44 7.04
N GLU A 174 -11.16 -13.37 6.35
CA GLU A 174 -12.04 -12.36 5.76
C GLU A 174 -11.70 -12.22 4.27
N PHE A 175 -12.72 -12.10 3.42
CA PHE A 175 -12.57 -11.93 1.98
C PHE A 175 -13.04 -10.54 1.57
N TYR A 176 -12.15 -9.76 0.97
CA TYR A 176 -12.40 -8.38 0.57
C TYR A 176 -12.39 -8.25 -0.96
N THR A 177 -13.27 -7.39 -1.48
CA THR A 177 -13.34 -6.97 -2.88
C THR A 177 -13.36 -5.46 -2.99
N ARG A 178 -13.19 -4.93 -4.20
CA ARG A 178 -13.34 -3.48 -4.49
C ARG A 178 -14.71 -3.20 -5.07
N GLY A 179 -15.31 -2.10 -4.64
CA GLY A 179 -16.54 -1.58 -5.21
C GLY A 179 -16.76 -0.13 -4.81
N HIS A 180 -17.06 0.71 -5.78
CA HIS A 180 -17.33 2.14 -5.58
C HIS A 180 -16.18 2.91 -4.87
N GLY A 181 -14.93 2.58 -5.19
CA GLY A 181 -13.77 3.19 -4.57
C GLY A 181 -13.43 2.66 -3.17
N GLU A 182 -14.17 1.69 -2.62
CA GLU A 182 -13.98 1.17 -1.28
C GLU A 182 -13.60 -0.31 -1.26
N SER A 183 -12.93 -0.71 -0.17
CA SER A 183 -12.66 -2.12 0.13
C SER A 183 -13.84 -2.70 0.91
N CYS A 184 -14.59 -3.62 0.29
CA CYS A 184 -15.81 -4.19 0.82
C CYS A 184 -15.58 -5.61 1.36
N LEU A 185 -16.01 -5.86 2.61
CA LEU A 185 -16.04 -7.21 3.16
C LEU A 185 -17.17 -8.01 2.51
N CYS A 186 -16.81 -9.06 1.78
CA CYS A 186 -17.79 -10.01 1.22
C CYS A 186 -18.23 -11.02 2.26
N GLN A 187 -19.55 -11.12 2.45
CA GLN A 187 -20.14 -12.11 3.35
C GLN A 187 -20.56 -13.38 2.59
N HIS A 188 -20.48 -14.51 3.30
CA HIS A 188 -20.75 -15.90 2.89
C HIS A 188 -21.32 -16.13 1.48
N THR A 189 -22.55 -15.75 1.18
CA THR A 189 -23.22 -16.07 -0.10
C THR A 189 -22.58 -15.32 -1.26
N ASP A 190 -22.27 -14.05 -1.06
CA ASP A 190 -21.66 -13.21 -2.09
C ASP A 190 -20.21 -13.61 -2.31
N MET A 191 -19.49 -13.95 -1.24
CA MET A 191 -18.13 -14.47 -1.32
C MET A 191 -18.07 -15.75 -2.14
N HIS A 192 -18.96 -16.73 -1.86
CA HIS A 192 -18.98 -17.98 -2.61
C HIS A 192 -19.23 -17.76 -4.10
N ARG A 193 -20.21 -16.92 -4.45
CA ARG A 193 -20.50 -16.56 -5.84
C ARG A 193 -19.30 -15.90 -6.50
N TRP A 194 -18.73 -14.89 -5.86
CA TRP A 194 -17.55 -14.16 -6.35
C TRP A 194 -16.36 -15.09 -6.62
N ILE A 195 -16.06 -15.96 -5.67
CA ILE A 195 -14.94 -16.91 -5.79
C ILE A 195 -15.20 -17.88 -6.95
N THR A 196 -16.42 -18.42 -7.07
CA THR A 196 -16.76 -19.37 -8.14
C THR A 196 -16.67 -18.73 -9.52
N GLU A 197 -17.10 -17.48 -9.67
CA GLU A 197 -17.05 -16.75 -10.93
C GLU A 197 -15.63 -16.31 -11.30
N ARG A 198 -14.86 -15.86 -10.32
CA ARG A 198 -13.53 -15.27 -10.55
C ARG A 198 -12.40 -16.30 -10.57
N PHE A 199 -12.53 -17.37 -9.77
CA PHE A 199 -11.54 -18.42 -9.60
C PHE A 199 -12.16 -19.82 -9.82
N PRO A 200 -12.64 -20.14 -11.02
CA PRO A 200 -13.41 -21.37 -11.29
C PRO A 200 -12.63 -22.65 -11.05
N ASP A 201 -11.31 -22.62 -11.16
CA ASP A 201 -10.43 -23.76 -10.99
C ASP A 201 -9.92 -23.90 -9.53
N TRP A 202 -10.21 -22.94 -8.67
CA TRP A 202 -9.78 -22.99 -7.27
C TRP A 202 -10.63 -23.99 -6.47
N LYS A 203 -9.93 -24.87 -5.77
CA LYS A 203 -10.55 -25.87 -4.88
C LYS A 203 -10.08 -25.60 -3.46
N SER A 204 -11.02 -25.25 -2.58
CA SER A 204 -10.80 -25.08 -1.13
C SER A 204 -10.38 -26.38 -0.47
#